data_5e45e678af145efb7b5b29a2472aa23f
#
_entry.id   5e45e678af145efb7b5b29a2472aa23f
#
_cell.length_a   1.000
_cell.length_b   1.000
_cell.length_c   1.000
_cell.angle_alpha   90.00
_cell.angle_beta   90.00
_cell.angle_gamma   90.00
#
_symmetry.space_group_name_H-M   'P 1'
#
loop_
_entity.id
_entity.type
_entity.pdbx_description
1 polymer ?
#
loop_
_entity_poly.entity_id
_entity_poly.type
_entity_poly.pdbx_seq_one_letter_code
_entity_poly.pdbx_strand_id
1 'polypeptide(L)'
;MLGITFGKDRPLDVSAQPLELDFMPNRFLFLADSTYAFFSPDNDYEFCTYSRKEGVRYFGTYPEMIEREEGVPAFISVNKLTVAHPDGKRFAAFYANIKMCRIYDKKGVLQKETLLSPPVTQPDRSLKFYYTAQPFATADAIYLLASDEEDCILEVWNWDATLLHRYRLSAPIHKLIVCGPVVYGIHADKEDYVYAYTLPTHKLTNK
;
A
#
# COMPACT_ATOMS: atom_id res chain seq x y z
N MET A 1 -18.35 -17.98 -10.81
CA MET A 1 -18.12 -18.45 -9.41
C MET A 1 -16.97 -19.42 -9.48
N LEU A 2 -15.77 -19.04 -9.02
CA LEU A 2 -14.63 -19.94 -8.91
C LEU A 2 -14.79 -20.73 -7.61
N GLY A 3 -15.19 -21.99 -7.73
CA GLY A 3 -15.27 -22.89 -6.59
C GLY A 3 -13.87 -23.31 -6.16
N ILE A 4 -13.45 -22.96 -4.96
CA ILE A 4 -12.27 -23.52 -4.32
C ILE A 4 -12.69 -24.86 -3.74
N THR A 5 -12.23 -25.96 -4.33
CA THR A 5 -12.44 -27.31 -3.77
C THR A 5 -11.32 -27.57 -2.78
N PHE A 6 -11.64 -27.54 -1.49
CA PHE A 6 -10.73 -28.04 -0.47
C PHE A 6 -10.76 -29.57 -0.52
N GLY A 7 -9.62 -30.19 -0.83
CA GLY A 7 -9.45 -31.64 -0.71
C GLY A 7 -9.63 -32.07 0.74
N LYS A 8 -10.56 -32.98 0.98
CA LYS A 8 -11.03 -33.34 2.32
C LYS A 8 -9.98 -33.97 3.24
N ASP A 9 -8.80 -34.39 2.77
CA ASP A 9 -7.95 -35.31 3.53
C ASP A 9 -6.44 -35.06 3.43
N ARG A 10 -5.99 -33.89 3.02
CA ARG A 10 -4.58 -33.54 3.10
C ARG A 10 -4.40 -32.26 3.90
N PRO A 11 -3.77 -32.34 5.10
CA PRO A 11 -3.31 -31.14 5.77
C PRO A 11 -2.35 -30.40 4.83
N LEU A 12 -2.50 -29.07 4.73
CA LEU A 12 -1.51 -28.24 4.06
C LEU A 12 -0.19 -28.42 4.81
N ASP A 13 0.85 -28.89 4.11
CA ASP A 13 2.20 -28.91 4.66
C ASP A 13 2.63 -27.45 4.90
N VAL A 14 2.61 -27.05 6.16
CA VAL A 14 3.07 -25.73 6.59
C VAL A 14 4.53 -25.87 7.04
N SER A 15 5.45 -25.35 6.25
CA SER A 15 6.82 -25.16 6.69
C SER A 15 6.98 -23.73 7.24
N ALA A 16 7.17 -23.61 8.55
CA ALA A 16 7.52 -22.35 9.18
C ALA A 16 9.04 -22.15 9.14
N GLN A 17 9.48 -21.04 8.55
CA GLN A 17 10.89 -20.66 8.61
C GLN A 17 11.01 -19.38 9.45
N PRO A 18 11.71 -19.40 10.59
CA PRO A 18 11.90 -18.20 11.39
C PRO A 18 12.72 -17.18 10.61
N LEU A 19 12.30 -15.93 10.72
CA LEU A 19 13.13 -14.79 10.33
C LEU A 19 14.02 -14.43 11.52
N GLU A 20 15.32 -14.34 11.29
CA GLU A 20 16.29 -13.94 12.31
C GLU A 20 16.29 -12.39 12.41
N LEU A 21 15.27 -11.87 13.09
CA LEU A 21 15.10 -10.44 13.34
C LEU A 21 15.20 -10.18 14.85
N ASP A 22 15.85 -9.11 15.22
CA ASP A 22 15.96 -8.59 16.60
C ASP A 22 14.82 -7.64 16.96
N PHE A 23 13.84 -7.47 16.07
CA PHE A 23 12.65 -6.63 16.26
C PHE A 23 11.38 -7.33 15.77
N MET A 24 10.23 -6.85 16.23
CA MET A 24 8.93 -7.31 15.71
C MET A 24 8.61 -6.64 14.38
N PRO A 25 8.53 -7.38 13.26
CA PRO A 25 8.26 -6.81 11.95
C PRO A 25 6.84 -6.24 11.88
N ASN A 26 6.71 -5.06 11.28
CA ASN A 26 5.44 -4.39 11.06
C ASN A 26 5.24 -4.09 9.56
N ARG A 27 4.00 -4.28 9.05
CA ARG A 27 3.65 -4.02 7.64
C ARG A 27 4.55 -4.75 6.64
N PHE A 28 4.47 -6.05 6.71
CA PHE A 28 5.22 -6.98 5.88
C PHE A 28 4.88 -6.89 4.39
N LEU A 29 5.93 -6.81 3.55
CA LEU A 29 5.88 -6.97 2.10
C LEU A 29 6.84 -8.08 1.67
N PHE A 30 6.37 -8.99 0.83
CA PHE A 30 7.24 -9.96 0.17
C PHE A 30 7.75 -9.37 -1.15
N LEU A 31 9.07 -9.39 -1.34
CA LEU A 31 9.75 -8.95 -2.55
C LEU A 31 10.45 -10.14 -3.24
N ALA A 32 10.98 -9.91 -4.43
CA ALA A 32 11.71 -10.94 -5.16
C ALA A 32 12.97 -11.42 -4.40
N ASP A 33 13.43 -12.63 -4.73
CA ASP A 33 14.65 -13.25 -4.19
C ASP A 33 14.61 -13.44 -2.66
N SER A 34 13.45 -13.82 -2.12
CA SER A 34 13.24 -14.04 -0.68
C SER A 34 13.65 -12.83 0.18
N THR A 35 13.44 -11.64 -0.36
CA THR A 35 13.61 -10.38 0.36
C THR A 35 12.26 -9.95 0.93
N TYR A 36 12.28 -9.45 2.15
CA TYR A 36 11.11 -8.94 2.85
C TYR A 36 11.35 -7.47 3.17
N ALA A 37 10.32 -6.64 3.04
CA ALA A 37 10.36 -5.25 3.47
C ALA A 37 9.38 -5.02 4.61
N PHE A 38 9.76 -4.16 5.55
CA PHE A 38 8.99 -3.80 6.73
C PHE A 38 9.09 -2.29 6.98
N PHE A 39 8.20 -1.76 7.79
CA PHE A 39 8.42 -0.46 8.39
C PHE A 39 9.59 -0.56 9.37
N SER A 40 10.49 0.41 9.30
CA SER A 40 11.65 0.44 10.17
C SER A 40 11.26 0.61 11.65
N PRO A 41 11.84 -0.16 12.57
CA PRO A 41 11.76 0.14 13.99
C PRO A 41 12.66 1.32 14.38
N ASP A 42 13.64 1.66 13.55
CA ASP A 42 14.55 2.79 13.73
C ASP A 42 13.88 4.08 13.24
N ASN A 43 13.88 5.11 14.08
CA ASN A 43 13.23 6.39 13.79
C ASN A 43 13.92 7.23 12.72
N ASP A 44 15.16 6.91 12.36
CA ASP A 44 15.91 7.63 11.31
C ASP A 44 15.56 7.13 9.91
N TYR A 45 14.98 5.95 9.80
CA TYR A 45 14.66 5.31 8.51
C TYR A 45 13.18 4.95 8.40
N GLU A 46 12.62 5.05 7.19
CA GLU A 46 11.22 4.69 6.93
C GLU A 46 10.99 3.19 6.83
N PHE A 47 11.96 2.48 6.29
CA PHE A 47 11.86 1.07 5.96
C PHE A 47 13.13 0.32 6.32
N CYS A 48 12.98 -0.98 6.47
CA CYS A 48 14.08 -1.91 6.39
C CYS A 48 13.73 -3.08 5.47
N THR A 49 14.74 -3.67 4.85
CA THR A 49 14.64 -4.96 4.17
C THR A 49 15.41 -6.00 4.93
N TYR A 50 14.96 -7.24 4.82
CA TYR A 50 15.66 -8.42 5.32
C TYR A 50 15.77 -9.46 4.22
N SER A 51 16.95 -10.02 4.05
CA SER A 51 17.16 -11.27 3.34
C SER A 51 18.16 -12.13 4.11
N ARG A 52 18.09 -13.45 3.98
CA ARG A 52 19.06 -14.35 4.66
C ARG A 52 20.50 -14.09 4.24
N LYS A 53 20.72 -13.59 3.02
CA LYS A 53 22.04 -13.33 2.46
C LYS A 53 22.67 -12.05 2.98
N GLU A 54 21.85 -11.00 3.12
CA GLU A 54 22.34 -9.63 3.39
C GLU A 54 21.99 -9.15 4.80
N GLY A 55 21.15 -9.89 5.54
CA GLY A 55 20.64 -9.45 6.84
C GLY A 55 19.65 -8.29 6.73
N VAL A 56 19.61 -7.45 7.76
CA VAL A 56 18.76 -6.25 7.82
C VAL A 56 19.48 -5.07 7.20
N ARG A 57 18.76 -4.31 6.37
CA ARG A 57 19.24 -3.07 5.76
C ARG A 57 18.18 -1.99 5.88
N TYR A 58 18.54 -0.86 6.48
CA TYR A 58 17.67 0.31 6.68
C TYR A 58 17.77 1.28 5.51
N PHE A 59 16.66 1.95 5.16
CA PHE A 59 16.59 2.92 4.08
C PHE A 59 15.35 3.82 4.14
N GLY A 60 15.33 4.85 3.27
CA GLY A 60 14.27 5.84 3.19
C GLY A 60 14.34 6.87 4.29
N THR A 61 14.04 8.11 3.98
CA THR A 61 13.95 9.22 4.91
C THR A 61 12.51 9.68 5.02
N TYR A 62 12.05 9.98 6.22
CA TYR A 62 10.70 10.50 6.43
C TYR A 62 10.52 11.84 5.73
N PRO A 63 9.32 12.13 5.16
CA PRO A 63 9.03 13.44 4.58
C PRO A 63 9.16 14.54 5.64
N GLU A 64 9.96 15.57 5.36
CA GLU A 64 10.20 16.69 6.30
C GLU A 64 8.94 17.48 6.67
N MET A 65 7.93 17.45 5.80
CA MET A 65 6.67 18.18 6.00
C MET A 65 5.72 17.52 7.02
N ILE A 66 6.06 16.34 7.55
CA ILE A 66 5.28 15.69 8.61
C ILE A 66 6.00 15.92 9.93
N GLU A 67 5.35 16.66 10.82
CA GLU A 67 5.80 16.75 12.21
C GLU A 67 5.70 15.38 12.88
N ARG A 68 6.79 14.92 13.46
CA ARG A 68 6.84 13.69 14.23
C ARG A 68 6.56 14.03 15.69
N GLU A 69 5.65 13.30 16.28
CA GLU A 69 5.34 13.47 17.70
C GLU A 69 6.50 12.92 18.56
N GLU A 70 6.97 13.73 19.50
CA GLU A 70 8.06 13.34 20.40
C GLU A 70 7.67 12.12 21.24
N GLY A 71 8.55 11.13 21.31
CA GLY A 71 8.33 9.89 22.07
C GLY A 71 7.43 8.86 21.35
N VAL A 72 6.85 9.20 20.18
CA VAL A 72 6.10 8.27 19.36
C VAL A 72 6.98 7.72 18.23
N PRO A 73 7.02 6.39 18.03
CA PRO A 73 7.78 5.83 16.92
C PRO A 73 7.37 6.45 15.58
N ALA A 74 8.35 6.81 14.75
CA ALA A 74 8.11 7.54 13.51
C ALA A 74 7.17 6.80 12.54
N PHE A 75 7.18 5.47 12.51
CA PHE A 75 6.28 4.67 11.68
C PHE A 75 4.80 4.75 12.10
N ILE A 76 4.52 5.19 13.34
CA ILE A 76 3.17 5.46 13.86
C ILE A 76 2.75 6.87 13.48
N SER A 77 3.63 7.88 13.75
CA SER A 77 3.36 9.28 13.43
C SER A 77 3.21 9.51 11.92
N VAL A 78 4.00 8.79 11.11
CA VAL A 78 3.97 8.88 9.65
C VAL A 78 3.28 7.64 9.08
N ASN A 79 1.95 7.60 9.19
CA ASN A 79 1.18 6.47 8.70
C ASN A 79 1.24 6.38 7.17
N LYS A 80 1.53 5.18 6.69
CA LYS A 80 1.65 4.89 5.25
C LYS A 80 1.11 3.51 4.91
N LEU A 81 0.66 3.37 3.68
CA LEU A 81 0.14 2.14 3.09
C LEU A 81 1.13 1.69 2.02
N THR A 82 1.45 0.43 1.97
CA THR A 82 2.45 -0.10 1.05
C THR A 82 1.93 -1.27 0.24
N VAL A 83 2.41 -1.40 -0.99
CA VAL A 83 2.08 -2.53 -1.85
C VAL A 83 3.28 -2.89 -2.72
N ALA A 84 3.58 -4.19 -2.82
CA ALA A 84 4.61 -4.70 -3.71
C ALA A 84 4.09 -4.84 -5.15
N HIS A 85 4.95 -4.57 -6.12
CA HIS A 85 4.70 -4.95 -7.51
C HIS A 85 4.65 -6.48 -7.61
N PRO A 86 3.79 -7.07 -8.47
CA PRO A 86 3.68 -8.53 -8.59
C PRO A 86 4.97 -9.28 -8.92
N ASP A 87 5.95 -8.63 -9.58
CA ASP A 87 7.27 -9.22 -9.81
C ASP A 87 8.23 -9.13 -8.61
N GLY A 88 7.83 -8.44 -7.55
CA GLY A 88 8.61 -8.25 -6.33
C GLY A 88 9.86 -7.37 -6.47
N LYS A 89 10.08 -6.70 -7.60
CA LYS A 89 11.30 -5.91 -7.82
C LYS A 89 11.21 -4.49 -7.30
N ARG A 90 10.00 -4.01 -6.98
CA ARG A 90 9.71 -2.67 -6.49
C ARG A 90 8.46 -2.68 -5.63
N PHE A 91 8.26 -1.63 -4.86
CA PHE A 91 7.05 -1.42 -4.09
C PHE A 91 6.70 0.07 -4.04
N ALA A 92 5.43 0.35 -3.76
CA ALA A 92 4.90 1.69 -3.57
C ALA A 92 4.59 1.94 -2.10
N ALA A 93 4.78 3.19 -1.66
CA ALA A 93 4.36 3.71 -0.38
C ALA A 93 3.47 4.94 -0.60
N PHE A 94 2.27 4.93 -0.01
CA PHE A 94 1.30 6.03 -0.02
C PHE A 94 1.13 6.54 1.41
N TYR A 95 1.30 7.83 1.60
CA TYR A 95 1.26 8.44 2.93
C TYR A 95 -0.18 8.87 3.27
N ALA A 96 -0.69 8.38 4.39
CA ALA A 96 -2.11 8.57 4.72
C ALA A 96 -2.49 10.04 4.93
N ASN A 97 -1.61 10.84 5.51
CA ASN A 97 -1.86 12.24 5.84
C ASN A 97 -1.28 13.24 4.82
N ILE A 98 -0.56 12.74 3.81
CA ILE A 98 -0.04 13.52 2.70
C ILE A 98 -0.49 12.84 1.43
N LYS A 99 -0.94 13.60 0.44
CA LYS A 99 -1.25 13.02 -0.85
C LYS A 99 0.03 12.79 -1.65
N MET A 100 0.82 11.82 -1.23
CA MET A 100 2.15 11.50 -1.76
C MET A 100 2.30 10.01 -2.05
N CYS A 101 2.99 9.71 -3.15
CA CYS A 101 3.41 8.38 -3.54
C CYS A 101 4.92 8.34 -3.70
N ARG A 102 5.56 7.31 -3.16
CA ARG A 102 6.97 6.97 -3.41
C ARG A 102 7.08 5.56 -3.97
N ILE A 103 7.94 5.38 -4.96
CA ILE A 103 8.28 4.07 -5.53
C ILE A 103 9.73 3.76 -5.18
N TYR A 104 9.94 2.62 -4.56
CA TYR A 104 11.24 2.09 -4.21
C TYR A 104 11.53 0.82 -4.98
N ASP A 105 12.77 0.57 -5.35
CA ASP A 105 13.20 -0.74 -5.79
C ASP A 105 13.38 -1.70 -4.61
N LYS A 106 13.59 -3.00 -4.89
CA LYS A 106 13.78 -4.02 -3.85
C LYS A 106 15.04 -3.82 -3.00
N LYS A 107 15.97 -2.96 -3.45
CA LYS A 107 17.17 -2.58 -2.69
C LYS A 107 16.95 -1.35 -1.82
N GLY A 108 15.76 -0.78 -1.82
CA GLY A 108 15.41 0.40 -1.04
C GLY A 108 15.86 1.72 -1.66
N VAL A 109 16.20 1.73 -2.94
CA VAL A 109 16.52 2.96 -3.65
C VAL A 109 15.24 3.62 -4.12
N LEU A 110 15.02 4.89 -3.72
CA LEU A 110 13.90 5.69 -4.19
C LEU A 110 14.02 5.93 -5.70
N GLN A 111 13.04 5.47 -6.45
CA GLN A 111 12.99 5.58 -7.91
C GLN A 111 12.16 6.78 -8.36
N LYS A 112 11.02 7.00 -7.71
CA LYS A 112 10.06 8.06 -8.04
C LYS A 112 9.41 8.59 -6.78
N GLU A 113 9.07 9.87 -6.81
CA GLU A 113 8.28 10.52 -5.79
C GLU A 113 7.30 11.51 -6.47
N THR A 114 6.07 11.52 -6.00
CA THR A 114 5.06 12.50 -6.42
C THR A 114 4.30 12.99 -5.21
N LEU A 115 4.32 14.30 -5.00
CA LEU A 115 3.53 15.00 -3.99
C LEU A 115 2.39 15.74 -4.70
N LEU A 116 1.13 15.36 -4.43
CA LEU A 116 -0.06 16.04 -4.97
C LEU A 116 -0.64 17.08 -4.00
N SER A 117 -0.52 16.84 -2.70
CA SER A 117 -0.98 17.78 -1.68
C SER A 117 -0.19 17.59 -0.39
N PRO A 118 0.23 18.70 0.26
CA PRO A 118 0.84 18.66 1.58
C PRO A 118 -0.16 18.20 2.66
N PRO A 119 0.27 17.98 3.90
CA PRO A 119 -0.62 17.75 5.03
C PRO A 119 -1.61 18.90 5.19
N VAL A 120 -2.86 18.58 5.51
CA VAL A 120 -3.90 19.56 5.81
C VAL A 120 -4.41 19.31 7.23
N THR A 121 -4.28 20.32 8.08
CA THR A 121 -4.84 20.31 9.43
C THR A 121 -6.32 20.68 9.37
N GLN A 122 -7.17 19.85 9.97
CA GLN A 122 -8.61 20.07 10.07
C GLN A 122 -8.93 21.07 11.22
N PRO A 123 -10.16 21.61 11.29
CA PRO A 123 -10.56 22.55 12.35
C PRO A 123 -10.41 21.99 13.78
N ASP A 124 -10.54 20.69 13.97
CA ASP A 124 -10.34 19.98 15.25
C ASP A 124 -8.85 19.71 15.57
N ARG A 125 -7.94 20.24 14.77
CA ARG A 125 -6.48 20.05 14.81
C ARG A 125 -5.99 18.66 14.41
N SER A 126 -6.86 17.75 14.00
CA SER A 126 -6.44 16.50 13.40
C SER A 126 -5.86 16.69 12.00
N LEU A 127 -5.06 15.73 11.54
CA LEU A 127 -4.61 15.71 10.14
C LEU A 127 -5.66 15.05 9.26
N LYS A 128 -5.89 15.61 8.07
CA LYS A 128 -6.74 14.97 7.06
C LYS A 128 -6.11 13.64 6.63
N PHE A 129 -6.92 12.58 6.61
CA PHE A 129 -6.53 11.30 6.02
C PHE A 129 -6.98 11.27 4.56
N TYR A 130 -6.02 11.07 3.65
CA TYR A 130 -6.29 10.94 2.22
C TYR A 130 -6.51 9.49 1.80
N TYR A 131 -5.80 8.55 2.45
CA TYR A 131 -5.83 7.13 2.09
C TYR A 131 -6.23 6.28 3.29
N THR A 132 -7.20 5.39 3.08
CA THR A 132 -7.85 4.68 4.19
C THR A 132 -7.74 3.16 4.11
N ALA A 133 -7.38 2.62 2.95
CA ALA A 133 -7.38 1.18 2.72
C ALA A 133 -6.09 0.70 2.06
N GLN A 134 -5.74 -0.57 2.34
CA GLN A 134 -4.58 -1.22 1.74
C GLN A 134 -4.67 -1.18 0.21
N PRO A 135 -3.61 -0.71 -0.50
CA PRO A 135 -3.59 -0.69 -1.96
C PRO A 135 -3.60 -2.10 -2.55
N PHE A 136 -4.15 -2.22 -3.74
CA PHE A 136 -4.05 -3.42 -4.57
C PHE A 136 -3.19 -3.11 -5.80
N ALA A 137 -2.31 -4.04 -6.17
CA ALA A 137 -1.40 -3.85 -7.30
C ALA A 137 -1.57 -4.91 -8.37
N THR A 138 -1.48 -4.45 -9.61
CA THR A 138 -1.27 -5.28 -10.81
C THR A 138 0.11 -4.96 -11.41
N ALA A 139 0.49 -5.66 -12.49
CA ALA A 139 1.73 -5.36 -13.20
C ALA A 139 1.76 -3.93 -13.78
N ASP A 140 0.59 -3.38 -14.13
CA ASP A 140 0.49 -2.10 -14.84
C ASP A 140 0.08 -0.93 -13.94
N ALA A 141 -0.63 -1.21 -12.83
CA ALA A 141 -1.25 -0.16 -12.04
C ALA A 141 -1.38 -0.51 -10.55
N ILE A 142 -1.56 0.53 -9.75
CA ILE A 142 -1.85 0.48 -8.32
C ILE A 142 -3.22 1.12 -8.10
N TYR A 143 -4.08 0.44 -7.37
CA TYR A 143 -5.43 0.84 -7.05
C TYR A 143 -5.53 1.17 -5.57
N LEU A 144 -6.02 2.36 -5.25
CA LEU A 144 -5.99 2.88 -3.89
C LEU A 144 -7.31 3.59 -3.58
N LEU A 145 -7.86 3.33 -2.39
CA LEU A 145 -9.02 4.07 -1.91
C LEU A 145 -8.57 5.35 -1.23
N ALA A 146 -9.08 6.45 -1.73
CA ALA A 146 -8.89 7.77 -1.17
C ALA A 146 -10.22 8.31 -0.62
N SER A 147 -10.14 9.11 0.44
CA SER A 147 -11.27 9.86 0.98
C SER A 147 -11.21 11.29 0.49
N ASP A 148 -12.32 11.80 0.01
CA ASP A 148 -12.49 13.20 -0.35
C ASP A 148 -13.83 13.69 0.22
N GLU A 149 -13.76 14.30 1.40
CA GLU A 149 -14.94 14.64 2.22
C GLU A 149 -15.76 13.38 2.55
N GLU A 150 -16.99 13.28 2.02
CA GLU A 150 -17.88 12.13 2.21
C GLU A 150 -17.76 11.09 1.10
N ASP A 151 -16.92 11.35 0.08
CA ASP A 151 -16.82 10.53 -1.10
C ASP A 151 -15.75 9.43 -0.96
N CYS A 152 -16.11 8.22 -1.36
CA CYS A 152 -15.15 7.15 -1.59
C CYS A 152 -14.61 7.26 -3.01
N ILE A 153 -13.32 7.52 -3.14
CA ILE A 153 -12.64 7.71 -4.41
C ILE A 153 -11.71 6.54 -4.67
N LEU A 154 -11.79 5.95 -5.85
CA LEU A 154 -10.78 5.03 -6.34
C LEU A 154 -9.76 5.82 -7.15
N GLU A 155 -8.51 5.82 -6.71
CA GLU A 155 -7.37 6.34 -7.46
C GLU A 155 -6.62 5.20 -8.14
N VAL A 156 -6.24 5.42 -9.40
CA VAL A 156 -5.43 4.50 -10.19
C VAL A 156 -4.11 5.19 -10.51
N TRP A 157 -3.02 4.61 -10.03
CA TRP A 157 -1.67 5.11 -10.20
C TRP A 157 -0.85 4.15 -11.07
N ASN A 158 0.11 4.66 -11.81
CA ASN A 158 1.10 3.81 -12.47
C ASN A 158 2.34 3.62 -11.57
N TRP A 159 3.24 2.74 -12.01
CA TRP A 159 4.49 2.47 -11.33
C TRP A 159 5.60 3.53 -11.54
N ASP A 160 5.26 4.66 -12.16
CA ASP A 160 6.07 5.88 -12.23
C ASP A 160 5.58 6.96 -11.25
N ALA A 161 4.79 6.57 -10.25
CA ALA A 161 4.16 7.44 -9.27
C ALA A 161 3.25 8.52 -9.89
N THR A 162 2.64 8.25 -11.05
CA THR A 162 1.70 9.16 -11.69
C THR A 162 0.27 8.75 -11.41
N LEU A 163 -0.55 9.67 -10.92
CA LEU A 163 -1.99 9.48 -10.80
C LEU A 163 -2.62 9.52 -12.20
N LEU A 164 -3.17 8.39 -12.64
CA LEU A 164 -3.77 8.24 -13.96
C LEU A 164 -5.25 8.61 -13.96
N HIS A 165 -6.00 8.08 -13.00
CA HIS A 165 -7.46 8.22 -12.95
C HIS A 165 -7.96 8.36 -11.52
N ARG A 166 -9.10 9.06 -11.39
CA ARG A 166 -9.90 9.14 -10.17
C ARG A 166 -11.34 8.82 -10.50
N TYR A 167 -11.92 7.88 -9.78
CA TYR A 167 -13.31 7.48 -9.95
C TYR A 167 -14.06 7.65 -8.64
N ARG A 168 -15.18 8.37 -8.65
CA ARG A 168 -16.10 8.41 -7.52
C ARG A 168 -16.88 7.12 -7.49
N LEU A 169 -16.83 6.40 -6.37
CA LEU A 169 -17.58 5.17 -6.18
C LEU A 169 -18.95 5.48 -5.60
N SER A 170 -19.96 4.71 -6.04
CA SER A 170 -21.35 4.89 -5.62
C SER A 170 -21.64 4.35 -4.21
N ALA A 171 -20.69 3.64 -3.62
CA ALA A 171 -20.80 3.12 -2.26
C ALA A 171 -19.45 3.20 -1.54
N PRO A 172 -19.46 3.42 -0.21
CA PRO A 172 -18.24 3.38 0.58
C PRO A 172 -17.73 1.96 0.70
N ILE A 173 -16.54 1.71 0.17
CA ILE A 173 -15.83 0.43 0.31
C ILE A 173 -14.55 0.64 1.11
N HIS A 174 -14.11 -0.37 1.87
CA HIS A 174 -12.91 -0.30 2.70
C HIS A 174 -11.84 -1.32 2.34
N LYS A 175 -12.16 -2.28 1.48
CA LYS A 175 -11.21 -3.25 0.90
C LYS A 175 -11.53 -3.42 -0.56
N LEU A 176 -10.51 -3.64 -1.37
CA LEU A 176 -10.67 -3.87 -2.80
C LEU A 176 -9.73 -4.96 -3.32
N ILE A 177 -10.15 -5.59 -4.38
CA ILE A 177 -9.33 -6.41 -5.27
C ILE A 177 -9.67 -6.06 -6.72
N VAL A 178 -8.73 -6.30 -7.63
CA VAL A 178 -8.92 -6.05 -9.06
C VAL A 178 -8.73 -7.34 -9.84
N CYS A 179 -9.67 -7.64 -10.73
CA CYS A 179 -9.61 -8.78 -11.63
C CYS A 179 -10.00 -8.34 -13.03
N GLY A 180 -9.03 -8.26 -13.93
CA GLY A 180 -9.22 -7.66 -15.25
C GLY A 180 -9.71 -6.21 -15.15
N PRO A 181 -10.79 -5.83 -15.84
CA PRO A 181 -11.32 -4.47 -15.80
C PRO A 181 -12.27 -4.22 -14.60
N VAL A 182 -12.45 -5.20 -13.72
CA VAL A 182 -13.41 -5.11 -12.63
C VAL A 182 -12.73 -4.93 -11.29
N VAL A 183 -13.15 -3.90 -10.56
CA VAL A 183 -12.80 -3.68 -9.16
C VAL A 183 -13.92 -4.23 -8.29
N TYR A 184 -13.60 -5.15 -7.41
CA TYR A 184 -14.51 -5.65 -6.39
C TYR A 184 -14.18 -5.01 -5.05
N GLY A 185 -15.20 -4.56 -4.34
CA GLY A 185 -15.03 -3.90 -3.05
C GLY A 185 -16.04 -4.39 -2.01
N ILE A 186 -15.59 -4.47 -0.76
CA ILE A 186 -16.45 -4.78 0.38
C ILE A 186 -16.94 -3.46 0.97
N HIS A 187 -18.25 -3.35 1.21
CA HIS A 187 -18.86 -2.17 1.82
C HIS A 187 -18.31 -1.91 3.23
N ALA A 188 -18.14 -0.65 3.57
CA ALA A 188 -17.55 -0.28 4.87
C ALA A 188 -18.43 -0.72 6.07
N ASP A 189 -19.77 -0.57 5.94
CA ASP A 189 -20.72 -0.84 7.02
C ASP A 189 -21.59 -2.08 6.81
N LYS A 190 -21.46 -2.73 5.63
CA LYS A 190 -22.27 -3.88 5.23
C LYS A 190 -21.35 -4.94 4.63
N GLU A 191 -20.66 -5.68 5.50
CA GLU A 191 -19.62 -6.65 5.10
C GLU A 191 -20.15 -7.83 4.28
N ASP A 192 -21.47 -8.06 4.23
CA ASP A 192 -22.14 -9.05 3.41
C ASP A 192 -22.37 -8.58 1.96
N TYR A 193 -22.08 -7.30 1.65
CA TYR A 193 -22.21 -6.75 0.31
C TYR A 193 -20.86 -6.59 -0.40
N VAL A 194 -20.77 -7.19 -1.58
CA VAL A 194 -19.64 -7.00 -2.51
C VAL A 194 -20.11 -6.18 -3.69
N TYR A 195 -19.50 -5.05 -3.93
CA TYR A 195 -19.73 -4.20 -5.09
C TYR A 195 -18.73 -4.53 -6.19
N ALA A 196 -19.21 -4.50 -7.43
CA ALA A 196 -18.39 -4.68 -8.62
C ALA A 196 -18.47 -3.43 -9.50
N TYR A 197 -17.34 -2.82 -9.78
CA TYR A 197 -17.21 -1.64 -10.61
C TYR A 197 -16.43 -1.99 -11.86
N THR A 198 -17.03 -1.86 -13.05
CA THR A 198 -16.31 -2.03 -14.30
C THR A 198 -15.61 -0.73 -14.65
N LEU A 199 -14.30 -0.77 -14.69
CA LEU A 199 -13.49 0.39 -15.09
C LEU A 199 -13.60 0.58 -16.61
N PRO A 200 -13.67 1.84 -17.07
CA PRO A 200 -13.57 2.13 -18.49
C PRO A 200 -12.28 1.56 -19.08
N THR A 201 -12.38 0.84 -20.18
CA THR A 201 -11.22 0.34 -20.93
C THR A 201 -10.50 1.51 -21.61
N HIS A 202 -9.73 2.28 -20.84
CA HIS A 202 -8.76 3.17 -21.43
C HIS A 202 -7.58 2.31 -21.87
N LYS A 203 -7.32 2.24 -23.18
CA LYS A 203 -6.02 1.79 -23.66
C LYS A 203 -5.00 2.68 -22.97
N LEU A 204 -4.19 2.10 -22.07
CA LEU A 204 -2.99 2.75 -21.54
C LEU A 204 -2.06 2.97 -22.74
N THR A 205 -2.31 4.03 -23.50
CA THR A 205 -1.38 4.45 -24.55
C THR A 205 -0.18 5.05 -23.85
N ASN A 206 0.86 4.23 -23.72
CA ASN A 206 2.21 4.72 -23.45
C ASN A 206 2.54 5.75 -24.55
N LYS A 207 2.57 7.02 -24.20
CA LYS A 207 3.24 8.05 -24.97
C LYS A 207 4.64 8.27 -24.43
#